data_e16693089f1b1cb642621fb1c5f81ffb
#
_entry.id   e16693089f1b1cb642621fb1c5f81ffb
#
_cell.length_a   1.000
_cell.length_b   1.000
_cell.length_c   1.000
_cell.angle_alpha   90.00
_cell.angle_beta   90.00
_cell.angle_gamma   90.00
#
_symmetry.space_group_name_H-M   'P 1'
#
loop_
_entity.id
_entity.type
_entity.pdbx_description
1 polymer ?
#
loop_
_entity_poly.entity_id
_entity_poly.type
_entity_poly.pdbx_seq_one_letter_code
_entity_poly.pdbx_strand_id
1 'polypeptide(L)'
;MKYKIIAMGLVLVTALATCMGCTTQGSGDAAYEESDGSNVQTTSEPLTSVPAMESAADSTSATPKDESSVDSSERDITSITPKDDIGLAAASDDAFYAIPIPDEIFAKMQGKSYKDDCTIPRDDLRYIHVLHKNIEGETLEGEMVCSKLIAEDLLEIFRELYEQSYPIEKMRLIDEYDANDELSMTDNNSSCFNYRTISHTNKISKHGLGVAVDINTLYNPYTKVVDGERIIEPAAGAPYLDRDADFPYKIERGDLCYNLFISHGFEWGGDWPDRKDYQHFEK
;
A
#
# COMPACT_ATOMS: atom_id res chain seq x y z
N MET A 1 -25.74 45.87 -16.06
CA MET A 1 -25.01 45.25 -17.18
C MET A 1 -25.59 43.88 -17.46
N LYS A 2 -26.12 43.68 -18.65
CA LYS A 2 -26.86 42.46 -19.05
C LYS A 2 -25.87 41.45 -19.62
N TYR A 3 -25.75 40.27 -19.05
CA TYR A 3 -24.95 39.16 -19.62
C TYR A 3 -25.83 38.33 -20.55
N LYS A 4 -25.38 38.19 -21.80
CA LYS A 4 -25.99 37.32 -22.81
C LYS A 4 -25.51 35.88 -22.61
N ILE A 5 -26.43 34.97 -22.51
CA ILE A 5 -26.22 33.53 -22.55
C ILE A 5 -26.15 33.12 -24.03
N ILE A 6 -25.04 32.52 -24.44
CA ILE A 6 -24.90 31.88 -25.76
C ILE A 6 -25.05 30.37 -25.55
N ALA A 7 -26.14 29.83 -26.08
CA ALA A 7 -26.36 28.41 -26.17
C ALA A 7 -25.63 27.86 -27.41
N MET A 8 -24.71 26.92 -27.22
CA MET A 8 -24.07 26.19 -28.30
C MET A 8 -24.72 24.83 -28.48
N GLY A 9 -25.24 24.60 -29.67
CA GLY A 9 -26.04 23.45 -30.05
C GLY A 9 -25.20 22.17 -30.22
N LEU A 10 -25.82 21.10 -29.82
CA LEU A 10 -25.36 19.72 -29.96
C LEU A 10 -25.64 19.25 -31.40
N VAL A 11 -24.59 18.92 -32.14
CA VAL A 11 -24.71 18.23 -33.45
C VAL A 11 -24.52 16.74 -33.22
N LEU A 12 -25.62 16.00 -33.41
CA LEU A 12 -25.68 14.54 -33.38
C LEU A 12 -25.33 14.03 -34.79
N VAL A 13 -24.19 13.37 -34.96
CA VAL A 13 -23.84 12.65 -36.20
C VAL A 13 -24.08 11.16 -35.98
N THR A 14 -25.16 10.65 -36.58
CA THR A 14 -25.43 9.22 -36.67
C THR A 14 -24.78 8.66 -37.93
N ALA A 15 -23.80 7.77 -37.79
CA ALA A 15 -23.27 6.97 -38.88
C ALA A 15 -23.88 5.55 -38.84
N LEU A 16 -24.75 5.26 -39.79
CA LEU A 16 -25.15 3.89 -40.14
C LEU A 16 -24.03 3.22 -40.94
N ALA A 17 -23.53 2.08 -40.46
CA ALA A 17 -22.74 1.19 -41.28
C ALA A 17 -23.49 -0.13 -41.46
N THR A 18 -23.84 -0.41 -42.70
CA THR A 18 -24.51 -1.60 -43.20
C THR A 18 -23.56 -2.80 -43.24
N CYS A 19 -24.07 -3.91 -42.77
CA CYS A 19 -23.52 -5.24 -42.88
C CYS A 19 -23.52 -5.73 -44.35
N MET A 20 -22.43 -6.32 -44.80
CA MET A 20 -22.44 -7.31 -45.88
C MET A 20 -21.54 -8.49 -45.52
N GLY A 21 -22.14 -9.65 -45.46
CA GLY A 21 -21.49 -10.90 -45.14
C GLY A 21 -20.69 -11.48 -46.31
N CYS A 22 -19.74 -12.31 -46.01
CA CYS A 22 -19.25 -13.35 -46.90
C CYS A 22 -18.79 -14.56 -46.10
N THR A 23 -19.41 -15.67 -46.33
CA THR A 23 -19.08 -17.02 -45.91
C THR A 23 -18.00 -17.60 -46.79
N THR A 24 -16.95 -18.22 -46.23
CA THR A 24 -16.29 -19.38 -46.89
C THR A 24 -15.77 -20.34 -45.81
N GLN A 25 -16.19 -21.58 -45.94
CA GLN A 25 -15.66 -22.76 -45.27
C GLN A 25 -14.28 -23.11 -45.85
N GLY A 26 -13.42 -23.65 -44.99
CA GLY A 26 -12.16 -24.28 -45.40
C GLY A 26 -11.61 -25.10 -44.25
N SER A 27 -11.84 -26.40 -44.34
CA SER A 27 -11.28 -27.45 -43.50
C SER A 27 -9.79 -27.65 -43.76
N GLY A 28 -9.01 -27.97 -42.73
CA GLY A 28 -7.63 -28.39 -42.89
C GLY A 28 -7.04 -28.86 -41.56
N ASP A 29 -7.13 -30.18 -41.34
CA ASP A 29 -6.39 -30.92 -40.33
C ASP A 29 -4.88 -30.84 -40.63
N ALA A 30 -4.08 -30.60 -39.62
CA ALA A 30 -2.67 -30.98 -39.61
C ALA A 30 -2.25 -31.34 -38.19
N ALA A 31 -2.01 -32.63 -38.03
CA ALA A 31 -1.32 -33.26 -36.92
C ALA A 31 0.13 -32.76 -36.85
N TYR A 32 0.65 -32.60 -35.66
CA TYR A 32 2.07 -32.50 -35.42
C TYR A 32 2.51 -33.52 -34.38
N GLU A 33 3.51 -34.26 -34.85
CA GLU A 33 4.17 -35.39 -34.22
C GLU A 33 4.97 -34.97 -33.01
N GLU A 34 4.97 -35.86 -32.03
CA GLU A 34 5.95 -35.93 -30.94
C GLU A 34 7.33 -36.27 -31.51
N SER A 35 8.36 -35.63 -31.06
CA SER A 35 9.73 -36.14 -31.14
C SER A 35 10.37 -36.13 -29.77
N ASP A 36 10.60 -37.36 -29.36
CA ASP A 36 11.34 -37.89 -28.22
C ASP A 36 12.84 -37.58 -28.32
N GLY A 37 13.47 -37.49 -27.18
CA GLY A 37 14.87 -37.96 -27.03
C GLY A 37 15.97 -36.97 -26.75
N SER A 38 16.41 -36.85 -25.55
CA SER A 38 17.59 -37.51 -24.93
C SER A 38 18.25 -36.66 -23.84
N ASN A 39 18.13 -37.10 -22.68
CA ASN A 39 19.08 -37.57 -21.68
C ASN A 39 20.54 -37.18 -21.88
N VAL A 40 21.08 -36.31 -21.02
CA VAL A 40 22.49 -36.34 -20.60
C VAL A 40 22.58 -36.13 -19.08
N GLN A 41 23.14 -37.14 -18.47
CA GLN A 41 23.43 -37.31 -17.06
C GLN A 41 24.57 -36.41 -16.55
N THR A 42 24.37 -36.02 -15.33
CA THR A 42 25.32 -36.04 -14.17
C THR A 42 26.79 -35.73 -14.38
N THR A 43 27.29 -34.80 -13.61
CA THR A 43 28.40 -35.08 -12.68
C THR A 43 28.31 -34.12 -11.48
N SER A 44 28.15 -34.75 -10.34
CA SER A 44 28.44 -34.22 -9.00
C SER A 44 29.94 -34.32 -8.76
N GLU A 45 30.54 -33.34 -8.08
CA GLU A 45 31.33 -33.61 -6.88
C GLU A 45 31.88 -32.31 -6.23
N PRO A 46 32.23 -32.37 -4.96
CA PRO A 46 32.21 -31.27 -4.04
C PRO A 46 33.58 -30.88 -3.47
N LEU A 47 33.59 -30.08 -2.39
CA LEU A 47 34.70 -29.74 -1.47
C LEU A 47 35.51 -28.50 -1.83
N THR A 48 35.59 -27.53 -0.88
CA THR A 48 36.39 -27.57 0.37
C THR A 48 36.02 -26.35 1.22
N SER A 49 35.54 -26.52 2.40
CA SER A 49 36.12 -26.38 3.75
C SER A 49 36.92 -25.10 4.06
N VAL A 50 36.32 -24.38 5.00
CA VAL A 50 36.70 -23.45 6.07
C VAL A 50 38.23 -23.31 6.34
N PRO A 51 38.68 -22.16 6.92
CA PRO A 51 38.81 -22.23 8.35
C PRO A 51 38.30 -21.01 9.15
N ALA A 52 37.83 -21.32 10.34
CA ALA A 52 37.60 -20.44 11.45
C ALA A 52 38.91 -19.88 11.99
N MET A 53 38.89 -18.66 12.49
CA MET A 53 39.88 -18.20 13.45
C MET A 53 39.20 -17.63 14.68
N GLU A 54 39.54 -18.27 15.75
CA GLU A 54 39.16 -18.11 17.14
C GLU A 54 39.98 -16.96 17.79
N SER A 55 39.32 -16.30 18.77
CA SER A 55 39.89 -15.95 20.08
C SER A 55 40.84 -14.78 20.23
N ALA A 56 40.47 -13.78 21.01
CA ALA A 56 40.98 -13.68 22.40
C ALA A 56 40.33 -12.49 23.12
N ALA A 57 39.85 -12.80 24.29
CA ALA A 57 39.44 -11.87 25.35
C ALA A 57 40.71 -11.19 25.96
N ASP A 58 40.54 -9.95 26.41
CA ASP A 58 41.17 -9.56 27.66
C ASP A 58 40.40 -8.47 28.38
N SER A 59 40.22 -8.71 29.65
CA SER A 59 39.57 -7.95 30.70
C SER A 59 40.56 -6.95 31.31
N THR A 60 40.08 -5.76 31.69
CA THR A 60 40.52 -5.16 32.96
C THR A 60 39.52 -4.11 33.48
N SER A 61 39.14 -4.36 34.69
CA SER A 61 38.49 -3.59 35.74
C SER A 61 39.24 -2.33 36.12
N ALA A 62 38.50 -1.25 36.43
CA ALA A 62 38.77 -0.42 37.62
C ALA A 62 37.70 0.63 37.85
N THR A 63 36.97 0.49 38.94
CA THR A 63 36.32 1.58 39.67
C THR A 63 37.34 2.21 40.62
N PRO A 64 37.24 3.51 40.98
CA PRO A 64 36.92 3.76 42.36
C PRO A 64 35.90 4.90 42.61
N LYS A 65 35.26 4.75 43.76
CA LYS A 65 34.40 5.68 44.46
C LYS A 65 35.14 6.96 44.88
N ASP A 66 34.45 8.07 45.02
CA ASP A 66 34.50 8.82 46.28
C ASP A 66 33.32 9.80 46.44
N GLU A 67 32.87 9.92 47.65
CA GLU A 67 31.79 10.77 48.19
C GLU A 67 32.32 12.16 48.53
N SER A 68 31.44 13.20 48.54
CA SER A 68 31.15 14.19 49.61
C SER A 68 30.25 15.29 49.10
N SER A 69 29.08 15.42 49.60
CA SER A 69 28.49 16.18 50.74
C SER A 69 28.30 17.69 50.50
N VAL A 70 26.98 18.02 50.55
CA VAL A 70 26.26 19.23 51.06
C VAL A 70 26.75 20.62 50.65
N ASP A 71 25.83 21.42 50.09
CA ASP A 71 25.38 22.66 50.74
C ASP A 71 24.02 23.14 50.16
N SER A 72 23.19 23.54 51.09
CA SER A 72 21.86 24.13 50.93
C SER A 72 21.96 25.64 50.77
N SER A 73 21.33 26.21 49.74
CA SER A 73 20.87 27.60 49.84
C SER A 73 19.60 27.82 49.03
N GLU A 74 18.52 28.00 49.74
CA GLU A 74 17.28 28.59 49.26
C GLU A 74 17.57 29.91 48.53
N ARG A 75 17.04 30.06 47.32
CA ARG A 75 16.72 31.37 46.76
C ARG A 75 15.37 31.30 46.05
N ASP A 76 14.44 31.96 46.72
CA ASP A 76 13.15 32.42 46.27
C ASP A 76 13.26 33.15 44.92
N ILE A 77 12.60 32.68 43.87
CA ILE A 77 12.31 33.46 42.68
C ILE A 77 10.87 33.21 42.26
N THR A 78 10.07 34.17 42.63
CA THR A 78 8.70 34.42 42.18
C THR A 78 8.63 34.64 40.67
N SER A 79 7.61 34.03 40.07
CA SER A 79 6.91 34.41 38.84
C SER A 79 7.72 34.38 37.53
N ILE A 80 7.62 33.22 36.84
CA ILE A 80 7.64 33.18 35.39
C ILE A 80 6.35 32.45 34.97
N THR A 81 5.46 33.21 34.33
CA THR A 81 4.29 32.65 33.62
C THR A 81 4.73 31.61 32.60
N PRO A 82 4.08 30.45 32.53
CA PRO A 82 4.37 29.50 31.44
C PRO A 82 3.88 30.13 30.15
N LYS A 83 4.79 30.31 29.22
CA LYS A 83 4.50 30.44 27.79
C LYS A 83 3.83 29.17 27.36
N ASP A 84 2.74 29.33 26.63
CA ASP A 84 1.94 28.29 26.05
C ASP A 84 2.84 27.22 25.42
N ASP A 85 2.96 26.10 26.11
CA ASP A 85 3.41 24.84 25.58
C ASP A 85 2.26 24.36 24.70
N ILE A 86 2.39 24.55 23.38
CA ILE A 86 1.55 23.85 22.41
C ILE A 86 2.03 22.40 22.50
N GLY A 87 1.52 21.70 23.51
CA GLY A 87 1.72 20.27 23.64
C GLY A 87 1.19 19.61 22.38
N LEU A 88 2.09 18.97 21.63
CA LEU A 88 1.71 17.91 20.72
C LEU A 88 0.92 16.91 21.59
N ALA A 89 -0.40 16.97 21.49
CA ALA A 89 -1.24 15.97 22.13
C ALA A 89 -0.86 14.64 21.47
N ALA A 90 -0.26 13.74 22.23
CA ALA A 90 -0.10 12.36 21.81
C ALA A 90 -1.50 11.88 21.39
N ALA A 91 -1.60 11.30 20.19
CA ALA A 91 -2.87 10.76 19.71
C ALA A 91 -3.40 9.79 20.77
N SER A 92 -4.66 9.98 21.18
CA SER A 92 -5.25 9.10 22.17
C SER A 92 -5.26 7.67 21.61
N ASP A 93 -5.03 6.66 22.44
CA ASP A 93 -5.13 5.25 22.04
C ASP A 93 -6.49 4.91 21.42
N ASP A 94 -7.52 5.70 21.74
CA ASP A 94 -8.87 5.60 21.21
C ASP A 94 -8.99 5.92 19.69
N ALA A 95 -7.99 6.56 19.08
CA ALA A 95 -8.04 6.95 17.67
C ALA A 95 -7.51 5.85 16.72
N PHE A 96 -6.84 4.82 17.23
CA PHE A 96 -6.32 3.68 16.46
C PHE A 96 -6.97 2.40 16.97
N TYR A 97 -7.93 1.89 16.22
CA TYR A 97 -8.66 0.70 16.64
C TYR A 97 -9.05 -0.19 15.45
N ALA A 98 -9.19 -1.49 15.73
CA ALA A 98 -9.72 -2.49 14.81
C ALA A 98 -10.94 -3.17 15.47
N ILE A 99 -12.07 -3.17 14.77
CA ILE A 99 -13.31 -3.75 15.26
C ILE A 99 -13.96 -4.66 14.20
N PRO A 100 -14.86 -5.57 14.58
CA PRO A 100 -15.75 -6.20 13.61
C PRO A 100 -16.44 -5.13 12.77
N ILE A 101 -16.60 -5.38 11.48
CA ILE A 101 -17.18 -4.38 10.58
C ILE A 101 -18.59 -3.97 11.07
N PRO A 102 -18.85 -2.68 11.38
CA PRO A 102 -20.19 -2.20 11.73
C PRO A 102 -21.21 -2.44 10.61
N ASP A 103 -22.49 -2.62 10.95
CA ASP A 103 -23.54 -2.90 9.95
C ASP A 103 -23.68 -1.77 8.92
N GLU A 104 -23.52 -0.53 9.33
CA GLU A 104 -23.55 0.64 8.46
C GLU A 104 -22.38 0.67 7.44
N ILE A 105 -21.21 0.24 7.85
CA ILE A 105 -20.03 0.12 6.97
C ILE A 105 -20.24 -1.08 6.04
N PHE A 106 -20.69 -2.22 6.57
CA PHE A 106 -20.93 -3.40 5.76
C PHE A 106 -22.01 -3.13 4.68
N ALA A 107 -23.05 -2.37 5.01
CA ALA A 107 -24.07 -1.96 4.03
C ALA A 107 -23.50 -1.12 2.87
N LYS A 108 -22.48 -0.28 3.13
CA LYS A 108 -21.76 0.47 2.07
C LYS A 108 -20.94 -0.45 1.17
N MET A 109 -20.40 -1.55 1.72
CA MET A 109 -19.54 -2.51 1.03
C MET A 109 -20.32 -3.49 0.12
N GLN A 110 -21.57 -3.82 0.48
CA GLN A 110 -22.36 -4.80 -0.25
C GLN A 110 -22.60 -4.40 -1.71
N GLY A 111 -22.29 -5.33 -2.63
CA GLY A 111 -22.37 -5.09 -4.08
C GLY A 111 -21.22 -4.25 -4.65
N LYS A 112 -20.30 -3.75 -3.82
CA LYS A 112 -19.13 -2.97 -4.20
C LYS A 112 -17.84 -3.75 -3.87
N SER A 113 -17.12 -3.39 -2.79
CA SER A 113 -15.93 -4.13 -2.36
C SER A 113 -16.27 -5.52 -1.83
N TYR A 114 -17.45 -5.71 -1.25
CA TYR A 114 -17.97 -7.01 -0.81
C TYR A 114 -19.06 -7.49 -1.78
N LYS A 115 -18.65 -8.17 -2.85
CA LYS A 115 -19.52 -8.65 -3.92
C LYS A 115 -20.34 -9.88 -3.49
N ASP A 116 -21.43 -10.17 -4.22
CA ASP A 116 -22.32 -11.29 -3.93
C ASP A 116 -21.61 -12.66 -3.95
N ASP A 117 -20.56 -12.78 -4.75
CA ASP A 117 -19.71 -13.97 -4.87
C ASP A 117 -18.50 -13.95 -3.92
N CYS A 118 -18.42 -12.99 -3.00
CA CYS A 118 -17.34 -12.90 -2.04
C CYS A 118 -17.30 -14.15 -1.14
N THR A 119 -16.16 -14.84 -1.15
CA THR A 119 -15.93 -16.04 -0.37
C THR A 119 -15.32 -15.78 1.00
N ILE A 120 -14.96 -14.54 1.29
CA ILE A 120 -14.34 -14.16 2.57
C ILE A 120 -15.46 -13.90 3.59
N PRO A 121 -15.52 -14.63 4.72
CA PRO A 121 -16.50 -14.33 5.76
C PRO A 121 -16.32 -12.91 6.31
N ARG A 122 -17.43 -12.19 6.55
CA ARG A 122 -17.39 -10.87 7.18
C ARG A 122 -16.62 -10.89 8.50
N ASP A 123 -16.76 -11.98 9.28
CA ASP A 123 -16.10 -12.15 10.59
C ASP A 123 -14.57 -12.31 10.48
N ASP A 124 -14.04 -12.55 9.28
CA ASP A 124 -12.61 -12.60 9.01
C ASP A 124 -12.04 -11.24 8.61
N LEU A 125 -12.90 -10.24 8.47
CA LEU A 125 -12.53 -8.87 8.16
C LEU A 125 -12.66 -7.97 9.41
N ARG A 126 -11.91 -6.87 9.40
CA ARG A 126 -11.96 -5.81 10.41
C ARG A 126 -12.08 -4.46 9.73
N TYR A 127 -12.90 -3.61 10.31
CA TYR A 127 -12.84 -2.18 10.08
C TYR A 127 -11.76 -1.61 10.97
N ILE A 128 -10.82 -0.87 10.40
CA ILE A 128 -9.80 -0.15 11.14
C ILE A 128 -10.01 1.35 10.97
N HIS A 129 -9.79 2.08 12.06
CA HIS A 129 -9.75 3.52 12.12
C HIS A 129 -8.39 3.95 12.63
N VAL A 130 -7.78 4.93 11.98
CA VAL A 130 -6.46 5.46 12.29
C VAL A 130 -6.43 6.97 12.08
N LEU A 131 -5.39 7.62 12.58
CA LEU A 131 -5.04 8.97 12.18
C LEU A 131 -3.88 8.93 11.20
N HIS A 132 -3.85 9.87 10.26
CA HIS A 132 -2.72 10.10 9.37
C HIS A 132 -2.47 11.58 9.19
N LYS A 133 -1.33 11.94 8.62
CA LYS A 133 -1.00 13.33 8.27
C LYS A 133 -0.79 13.45 6.78
N ASN A 134 -1.31 14.55 6.20
CA ASN A 134 -0.98 14.91 4.83
C ASN A 134 0.40 15.61 4.77
N ILE A 135 0.80 16.04 3.57
CA ILE A 135 2.11 16.70 3.37
C ILE A 135 2.19 18.06 4.04
N GLU A 136 1.06 18.71 4.29
CA GLU A 136 0.93 19.96 5.04
C GLU A 136 1.06 19.75 6.55
N GLY A 137 1.10 18.49 7.01
CA GLY A 137 1.16 18.11 8.43
C GLY A 137 -0.19 18.18 9.15
N GLU A 138 -1.29 18.30 8.42
CA GLU A 138 -2.64 18.27 8.98
C GLU A 138 -3.00 16.85 9.41
N THR A 139 -3.55 16.70 10.62
CA THR A 139 -4.09 15.42 11.09
C THR A 139 -5.45 15.16 10.48
N LEU A 140 -5.60 14.01 9.87
CA LEU A 140 -6.82 13.53 9.22
C LEU A 140 -7.23 12.18 9.79
N GLU A 141 -8.53 11.87 9.75
CA GLU A 141 -9.06 10.56 10.07
C GLU A 141 -8.99 9.65 8.85
N GLY A 142 -8.50 8.42 9.05
CA GLY A 142 -8.38 7.39 8.04
C GLY A 142 -9.16 6.14 8.39
N GLU A 143 -9.75 5.50 7.40
CA GLU A 143 -10.49 4.25 7.55
C GLU A 143 -10.20 3.28 6.42
N MET A 144 -10.17 2.00 6.73
CA MET A 144 -10.13 0.92 5.73
C MET A 144 -10.68 -0.39 6.30
N VAL A 145 -10.92 -1.34 5.42
CA VAL A 145 -11.24 -2.72 5.80
C VAL A 145 -10.08 -3.61 5.43
N CYS A 146 -9.68 -4.50 6.34
CA CYS A 146 -8.60 -5.47 6.11
C CYS A 146 -8.95 -6.83 6.70
N SER A 147 -8.15 -7.85 6.42
CA SER A 147 -8.23 -9.14 7.11
C SER A 147 -7.87 -8.97 8.59
N LYS A 148 -8.56 -9.71 9.46
CA LYS A 148 -8.20 -9.80 10.89
C LYS A 148 -6.76 -10.28 11.13
N LEU A 149 -6.15 -10.94 10.13
CA LEU A 149 -4.80 -11.46 10.22
C LEU A 149 -3.71 -10.39 10.24
N ILE A 150 -4.00 -9.23 9.65
CA ILE A 150 -3.04 -8.12 9.54
C ILE A 150 -3.51 -6.86 10.27
N ALA A 151 -4.68 -6.88 10.92
CA ALA A 151 -5.28 -5.69 11.50
C ALA A 151 -4.40 -5.05 12.60
N GLU A 152 -3.83 -5.85 13.49
CA GLU A 152 -2.94 -5.35 14.55
C GLU A 152 -1.63 -4.80 13.96
N ASP A 153 -1.02 -5.50 12.99
CA ASP A 153 0.16 -5.00 12.28
C ASP A 153 -0.10 -3.62 11.67
N LEU A 154 -1.27 -3.44 11.02
CA LEU A 154 -1.63 -2.17 10.40
C LEU A 154 -1.83 -1.05 11.44
N LEU A 155 -2.44 -1.35 12.60
CA LEU A 155 -2.59 -0.36 13.66
C LEU A 155 -1.23 0.11 14.18
N GLU A 156 -0.28 -0.80 14.39
CA GLU A 156 1.07 -0.47 14.83
C GLU A 156 1.81 0.36 13.76
N ILE A 157 1.76 -0.07 12.50
CA ILE A 157 2.38 0.62 11.37
C ILE A 157 1.82 2.05 11.22
N PHE A 158 0.49 2.20 11.15
CA PHE A 158 -0.11 3.52 10.95
C PHE A 158 0.06 4.46 12.13
N ARG A 159 0.11 3.94 13.37
CA ARG A 159 0.44 4.73 14.55
C ARG A 159 1.85 5.31 14.43
N GLU A 160 2.83 4.49 14.10
CA GLU A 160 4.23 4.93 13.97
C GLU A 160 4.41 5.91 12.80
N LEU A 161 3.74 5.66 11.66
CA LEU A 161 3.74 6.60 10.53
C LEU A 161 3.15 7.96 10.93
N TYR A 162 2.04 7.96 11.69
CA TYR A 162 1.42 9.18 12.20
C TYR A 162 2.32 9.93 13.17
N GLU A 163 2.90 9.24 14.16
CA GLU A 163 3.77 9.83 15.19
C GLU A 163 5.02 10.45 14.57
N GLN A 164 5.59 9.81 13.56
CA GLN A 164 6.75 10.33 12.83
C GLN A 164 6.39 11.29 11.69
N SER A 165 5.11 11.63 11.56
CA SER A 165 4.61 12.58 10.54
C SER A 165 4.94 12.15 9.11
N TYR A 166 4.91 10.84 8.82
CA TYR A 166 5.02 10.33 7.46
C TYR A 166 3.75 10.71 6.66
N PRO A 167 3.88 11.32 5.47
CA PRO A 167 2.71 11.85 4.79
C PRO A 167 1.90 10.76 4.09
N ILE A 168 0.62 10.67 4.41
CA ILE A 168 -0.40 9.90 3.68
C ILE A 168 -1.52 10.86 3.33
N GLU A 169 -1.88 10.97 2.04
CA GLU A 169 -2.85 11.99 1.63
C GLU A 169 -4.28 11.64 2.02
N LYS A 170 -4.72 10.40 1.70
CA LYS A 170 -6.07 9.92 1.96
C LYS A 170 -6.08 8.47 2.38
N MET A 171 -7.03 8.15 3.25
CA MET A 171 -7.33 6.79 3.69
C MET A 171 -8.85 6.66 3.82
N ARG A 172 -9.54 6.35 2.72
CA ARG A 172 -11.00 6.22 2.65
C ARG A 172 -11.40 4.83 2.21
N LEU A 173 -12.59 4.38 2.61
CA LEU A 173 -13.14 3.13 2.11
C LEU A 173 -13.19 3.16 0.58
N ILE A 174 -12.70 2.08 -0.05
CA ILE A 174 -12.75 1.93 -1.52
C ILE A 174 -14.19 2.03 -2.05
N ASP A 175 -15.16 1.80 -1.20
CA ASP A 175 -16.59 1.86 -1.50
C ASP A 175 -17.10 3.28 -1.79
N GLU A 176 -16.38 4.32 -1.35
CA GLU A 176 -16.63 5.71 -1.72
C GLU A 176 -16.32 5.98 -3.20
N TYR A 177 -15.50 5.12 -3.81
CA TYR A 177 -15.16 5.12 -5.23
C TYR A 177 -15.92 4.01 -5.99
N ASP A 178 -17.02 3.49 -5.44
CA ASP A 178 -17.78 2.36 -6.00
C ASP A 178 -16.92 1.11 -6.24
N ALA A 179 -15.91 0.88 -5.38
CA ALA A 179 -14.89 -0.16 -5.49
C ALA A 179 -14.13 -0.15 -6.83
N ASN A 180 -14.01 1.03 -7.45
CA ASN A 180 -13.24 1.25 -8.66
C ASN A 180 -11.81 1.63 -8.31
N ASP A 181 -10.87 0.70 -8.53
CA ASP A 181 -9.45 0.89 -8.21
C ASP A 181 -8.85 2.11 -8.93
N GLU A 182 -9.13 2.30 -10.23
CA GLU A 182 -8.57 3.42 -11.01
C GLU A 182 -9.01 4.79 -10.48
N LEU A 183 -10.28 4.93 -10.07
CA LEU A 183 -10.77 6.18 -9.48
C LEU A 183 -10.13 6.43 -8.11
N SER A 184 -10.07 5.41 -7.26
CA SER A 184 -9.45 5.48 -5.94
C SER A 184 -7.97 5.84 -6.04
N MET A 185 -7.24 5.12 -6.91
CA MET A 185 -5.81 5.37 -7.11
C MET A 185 -5.52 6.75 -7.70
N THR A 186 -6.35 7.23 -8.64
CA THR A 186 -6.20 8.56 -9.23
C THR A 186 -6.41 9.67 -8.19
N ASP A 187 -7.25 9.44 -7.18
CA ASP A 187 -7.48 10.36 -6.05
C ASP A 187 -6.44 10.21 -4.91
N ASN A 188 -5.35 9.47 -5.16
CA ASN A 188 -4.28 9.19 -4.20
C ASN A 188 -4.78 8.56 -2.89
N ASN A 189 -5.80 7.71 -2.98
CA ASN A 189 -6.37 7.04 -1.83
C ASN A 189 -5.57 5.79 -1.45
N SER A 190 -5.27 5.63 -0.16
CA SER A 190 -4.69 4.41 0.39
C SER A 190 -5.81 3.46 0.80
N SER A 191 -5.72 2.17 0.44
CA SER A 191 -6.80 1.20 0.66
C SER A 191 -6.28 -0.23 0.86
N CYS A 192 -7.16 -1.14 1.32
CA CYS A 192 -6.79 -2.53 1.53
C CYS A 192 -7.78 -3.51 0.88
N PHE A 193 -8.93 -3.79 1.51
CA PHE A 193 -9.86 -4.80 1.03
C PHE A 193 -10.69 -4.32 -0.17
N ASN A 194 -10.61 -5.06 -1.28
CA ASN A 194 -11.49 -4.96 -2.44
C ASN A 194 -11.59 -6.33 -3.10
N TYR A 195 -12.75 -7.01 -2.95
CA TYR A 195 -12.92 -8.37 -3.46
C TYR A 195 -12.96 -8.41 -4.99
N ARG A 196 -11.87 -8.91 -5.57
CA ARG A 196 -11.71 -9.10 -7.00
C ARG A 196 -10.67 -10.17 -7.32
N THR A 197 -10.74 -10.70 -8.51
CA THR A 197 -9.68 -11.57 -9.05
C THR A 197 -8.55 -10.72 -9.64
N ILE A 198 -7.36 -11.30 -9.72
CA ILE A 198 -6.26 -10.74 -10.51
C ILE A 198 -6.67 -10.77 -11.98
N SER A 199 -6.47 -9.66 -12.69
CA SER A 199 -6.82 -9.52 -14.11
C SER A 199 -6.37 -10.72 -14.95
N HIS A 200 -7.27 -11.24 -15.79
CA HIS A 200 -7.06 -12.39 -16.64
C HIS A 200 -6.78 -13.74 -15.92
N THR A 201 -7.15 -13.84 -14.65
CA THR A 201 -7.01 -15.06 -13.85
C THR A 201 -8.27 -15.37 -13.05
N ASN A 202 -8.36 -16.60 -12.50
CA ASN A 202 -9.39 -16.99 -11.52
C ASN A 202 -8.86 -16.91 -10.07
N LYS A 203 -7.69 -16.31 -9.84
CA LYS A 203 -7.12 -16.17 -8.50
C LYS A 203 -7.65 -14.89 -7.86
N ILE A 204 -8.12 -14.99 -6.63
CA ILE A 204 -8.47 -13.82 -5.83
C ILE A 204 -7.18 -13.02 -5.57
N SER A 205 -7.24 -11.70 -5.72
CA SER A 205 -6.12 -10.82 -5.44
C SER A 205 -5.83 -10.79 -3.93
N LYS A 206 -4.65 -10.36 -3.53
CA LYS A 206 -4.32 -10.15 -2.11
C LYS A 206 -5.23 -9.07 -1.47
N HIS A 207 -5.66 -8.05 -2.23
CA HIS A 207 -6.71 -7.12 -1.81
C HIS A 207 -8.04 -7.83 -1.61
N GLY A 208 -8.40 -8.74 -2.50
CA GLY A 208 -9.61 -9.57 -2.35
C GLY A 208 -9.59 -10.47 -1.12
N LEU A 209 -8.42 -10.80 -0.60
CA LEU A 209 -8.22 -11.52 0.67
C LEU A 209 -8.10 -10.57 1.87
N GLY A 210 -7.97 -9.26 1.65
CA GLY A 210 -7.74 -8.25 2.66
C GLY A 210 -6.34 -8.30 3.30
N VAL A 211 -5.33 -8.83 2.60
CA VAL A 211 -3.96 -8.99 3.10
C VAL A 211 -2.94 -8.19 2.28
N ALA A 212 -3.40 -7.24 1.49
CA ALA A 212 -2.58 -6.26 0.80
C ALA A 212 -3.08 -4.85 1.07
N VAL A 213 -2.15 -3.91 1.11
CA VAL A 213 -2.40 -2.48 1.35
C VAL A 213 -1.68 -1.67 0.30
N ASP A 214 -2.40 -0.74 -0.31
CA ASP A 214 -1.82 0.25 -1.22
C ASP A 214 -1.75 1.61 -0.51
N ILE A 215 -0.60 2.27 -0.58
CA ILE A 215 -0.32 3.55 0.08
C ILE A 215 0.05 4.62 -0.94
N ASN A 216 -0.59 5.81 -0.86
CA ASN A 216 -0.31 6.97 -1.71
C ASN A 216 -0.24 6.61 -3.21
N THR A 217 -1.31 6.03 -3.68
CA THR A 217 -1.40 5.25 -4.92
C THR A 217 -1.07 6.01 -6.19
N LEU A 218 -1.48 7.29 -6.30
CA LEU A 218 -1.20 8.13 -7.47
C LEU A 218 0.30 8.31 -7.69
N TYR A 219 1.03 8.56 -6.60
CA TYR A 219 2.48 8.84 -6.63
C TYR A 219 3.34 7.56 -6.65
N ASN A 220 2.72 6.41 -6.44
CA ASN A 220 3.40 5.11 -6.38
C ASN A 220 2.77 4.08 -7.33
N PRO A 221 2.70 4.36 -8.64
CA PRO A 221 1.92 3.57 -9.57
C PRO A 221 2.48 2.15 -9.76
N TYR A 222 1.55 1.23 -10.09
CA TYR A 222 1.90 -0.04 -10.70
C TYR A 222 2.38 0.15 -12.14
N THR A 223 3.37 -0.63 -12.57
CA THR A 223 3.78 -0.68 -13.97
C THR A 223 4.32 -2.05 -14.38
N LYS A 224 3.94 -2.46 -15.59
CA LYS A 224 4.39 -3.69 -16.22
C LYS A 224 4.50 -3.48 -17.74
N VAL A 225 5.40 -4.21 -18.39
CA VAL A 225 5.45 -4.29 -19.86
C VAL A 225 4.80 -5.59 -20.30
N VAL A 226 3.78 -5.51 -21.15
CA VAL A 226 3.07 -6.64 -21.74
C VAL A 226 3.06 -6.44 -23.25
N ASP A 227 3.58 -7.40 -24.01
CA ASP A 227 3.66 -7.38 -25.48
C ASP A 227 4.32 -6.09 -26.04
N GLY A 228 5.27 -5.53 -25.28
CA GLY A 228 6.01 -4.31 -25.64
C GLY A 228 5.30 -3.00 -25.26
N GLU A 229 4.08 -3.06 -24.76
CA GLU A 229 3.33 -1.93 -24.25
C GLU A 229 3.47 -1.81 -22.73
N ARG A 230 3.65 -0.58 -22.24
CA ARG A 230 3.73 -0.31 -20.80
C ARG A 230 2.33 -0.04 -20.24
N ILE A 231 1.92 -0.87 -19.31
CA ILE A 231 0.73 -0.66 -18.48
C ILE A 231 1.12 0.18 -17.27
N ILE A 232 0.28 1.12 -16.89
CA ILE A 232 0.46 2.00 -15.72
C ILE A 232 -0.90 2.14 -15.04
N GLU A 233 -0.94 1.86 -13.73
CA GLU A 233 -2.15 1.96 -12.90
C GLU A 233 -1.82 2.67 -11.59
N PRO A 234 -2.50 3.82 -11.32
CA PRO A 234 -3.45 4.51 -12.19
C PRO A 234 -2.75 5.14 -13.40
N ALA A 235 -3.46 5.32 -14.52
CA ALA A 235 -2.91 5.95 -15.72
C ALA A 235 -2.38 7.36 -15.44
N ALA A 236 -3.02 8.09 -14.51
CA ALA A 236 -2.60 9.41 -14.04
C ALA A 236 -1.24 9.37 -13.31
N GLY A 237 -0.78 8.21 -12.83
CA GLY A 237 0.50 8.01 -12.15
C GLY A 237 1.73 8.00 -13.10
N ALA A 238 1.52 8.06 -14.42
CA ALA A 238 2.62 8.01 -15.40
C ALA A 238 3.78 9.01 -15.14
N PRO A 239 3.54 10.26 -14.68
CA PRO A 239 4.62 11.18 -14.35
C PRO A 239 5.54 10.73 -13.21
N TYR A 240 5.05 9.82 -12.34
CA TYR A 240 5.75 9.36 -11.13
C TYR A 240 6.50 8.03 -11.33
N LEU A 241 6.65 7.57 -12.57
CA LEU A 241 7.46 6.40 -12.91
C LEU A 241 8.97 6.68 -12.87
N ASP A 242 9.37 7.94 -13.02
CA ASP A 242 10.77 8.33 -12.85
C ASP A 242 11.09 8.42 -11.36
N ARG A 243 11.61 7.32 -10.81
CA ARG A 243 11.90 7.20 -9.37
C ARG A 243 13.17 7.93 -8.94
N ASP A 244 13.95 8.46 -9.88
CA ASP A 244 15.08 9.36 -9.60
C ASP A 244 14.61 10.81 -9.38
N ALA A 245 13.41 11.16 -9.86
CA ALA A 245 12.79 12.46 -9.63
C ALA A 245 12.32 12.61 -8.17
N ASP A 246 12.35 13.84 -7.66
CA ASP A 246 11.80 14.20 -6.35
C ASP A 246 10.35 14.64 -6.50
N PHE A 247 9.44 14.01 -5.74
CA PHE A 247 8.01 14.35 -5.70
C PHE A 247 7.39 13.91 -4.36
N PRO A 248 6.27 14.54 -3.97
CA PRO A 248 5.63 14.25 -2.68
C PRO A 248 5.08 12.81 -2.63
N TYR A 249 4.88 12.30 -1.42
CA TYR A 249 4.25 11.00 -1.14
C TYR A 249 4.97 9.78 -1.76
N LYS A 250 6.18 9.93 -2.26
CA LYS A 250 6.98 8.86 -2.85
C LYS A 250 7.40 7.85 -1.79
N ILE A 251 7.18 6.56 -2.08
CA ILE A 251 7.66 5.44 -1.26
C ILE A 251 8.98 4.94 -1.87
N GLU A 252 10.01 4.82 -1.05
CA GLU A 252 11.31 4.34 -1.47
C GLU A 252 11.81 3.22 -0.57
N ARG A 253 12.64 2.34 -1.14
CA ARG A 253 13.31 1.30 -0.36
C ARG A 253 14.13 1.95 0.76
N GLY A 254 13.83 1.58 2.01
CA GLY A 254 14.53 2.06 3.19
C GLY A 254 13.94 3.33 3.80
N ASP A 255 12.86 3.90 3.25
CA ASP A 255 12.11 4.94 3.93
C ASP A 255 11.34 4.37 5.14
N LEU A 256 10.68 5.23 5.89
CA LEU A 256 9.94 4.83 7.09
C LEU A 256 8.81 3.85 6.77
N CYS A 257 8.01 4.14 5.73
CA CYS A 257 6.88 3.29 5.33
C CYS A 257 7.37 1.89 4.92
N TYR A 258 8.34 1.83 4.00
CA TYR A 258 8.96 0.57 3.60
C TYR A 258 9.47 -0.22 4.81
N ASN A 259 10.26 0.41 5.67
CA ASN A 259 10.89 -0.28 6.81
C ASN A 259 9.86 -0.85 7.79
N LEU A 260 8.78 -0.11 8.07
CA LEU A 260 7.72 -0.56 8.96
C LEU A 260 6.98 -1.77 8.37
N PHE A 261 6.52 -1.67 7.13
CA PHE A 261 5.83 -2.80 6.49
C PHE A 261 6.72 -4.05 6.41
N ILE A 262 7.99 -3.92 6.01
CA ILE A 262 8.92 -5.06 5.95
C ILE A 262 9.16 -5.66 7.34
N SER A 263 9.31 -4.84 8.39
CA SER A 263 9.51 -5.33 9.76
C SER A 263 8.31 -6.10 10.31
N HIS A 264 7.10 -5.80 9.81
CA HIS A 264 5.86 -6.53 10.10
C HIS A 264 5.62 -7.72 9.17
N GLY A 265 6.59 -8.07 8.31
CA GLY A 265 6.56 -9.27 7.46
C GLY A 265 5.77 -9.13 6.17
N PHE A 266 5.52 -7.90 5.70
CA PHE A 266 4.99 -7.63 4.37
C PHE A 266 6.10 -7.68 3.33
N GLU A 267 5.73 -8.00 2.09
CA GLU A 267 6.57 -7.83 0.90
C GLU A 267 6.15 -6.54 0.18
N TRP A 268 7.11 -5.83 -0.42
CA TRP A 268 6.84 -4.63 -1.21
C TRP A 268 6.85 -4.91 -2.71
N GLY A 269 5.81 -4.51 -3.42
CA GLY A 269 5.69 -4.68 -4.87
C GLY A 269 6.74 -3.90 -5.69
N GLY A 270 7.33 -2.84 -5.11
CA GLY A 270 8.47 -2.14 -5.71
C GLY A 270 9.74 -3.00 -5.83
N ASP A 271 9.82 -4.13 -5.11
CA ASP A 271 10.94 -5.07 -5.16
C ASP A 271 10.76 -6.16 -6.22
N TRP A 272 9.57 -6.35 -6.77
CA TRP A 272 9.32 -7.42 -7.74
C TRP A 272 10.17 -7.28 -9.00
N PRO A 273 10.72 -8.38 -9.54
CA PRO A 273 11.67 -8.31 -10.66
C PRO A 273 11.02 -8.13 -12.04
N ASP A 274 9.78 -8.59 -12.23
CA ASP A 274 9.09 -8.65 -13.52
C ASP A 274 8.09 -7.51 -13.76
N ARG A 275 7.79 -6.76 -12.72
CA ARG A 275 6.92 -5.60 -12.69
C ARG A 275 7.26 -4.75 -11.49
N LYS A 276 6.69 -3.57 -11.40
CA LYS A 276 6.80 -2.73 -10.21
C LYS A 276 5.42 -2.31 -9.76
N ASP A 277 5.20 -2.37 -8.45
CA ASP A 277 4.01 -1.90 -7.80
C ASP A 277 4.43 -1.11 -6.56
N TYR A 278 4.68 0.18 -6.78
CA TYR A 278 5.32 0.99 -5.75
C TYR A 278 4.40 1.33 -4.58
N GLN A 279 3.07 1.26 -4.77
CA GLN A 279 2.07 1.48 -3.73
C GLN A 279 1.87 0.26 -2.83
N HIS A 280 2.15 -0.96 -3.34
CA HIS A 280 1.65 -2.24 -2.86
C HIS A 280 2.53 -2.91 -1.81
N PHE A 281 1.92 -3.25 -0.68
CA PHE A 281 2.49 -4.12 0.36
C PHE A 281 1.58 -5.31 0.59
N GLU A 282 2.09 -6.55 0.55
CA GLU A 282 1.29 -7.77 0.76
C GLU A 282 1.93 -8.73 1.76
N LYS A 283 1.04 -9.53 2.46
CA LYS A 283 1.47 -10.51 3.46
C LYS A 283 0.85 -11.90 3.24
#